data_e7c43b1b6d8b87b9b2234f5be12ed9f5
#
_entry.id   e7c43b1b6d8b87b9b2234f5be12ed9f5
#
_cell.length_a   1.000
_cell.length_b   1.000
_cell.length_c   1.000
_cell.angle_alpha   90.00
_cell.angle_beta   90.00
_cell.angle_gamma   90.00
#
_symmetry.space_group_name_H-M   'P 1'
#
loop_
_entity.id
_entity.type
_entity.pdbx_description
1 polymer ?
#
loop_
_entity_poly.entity_id
_entity_poly.type
_entity_poly.pdbx_seq_one_letter_code
_entity_poly.pdbx_strand_id
1 'polypeptide(L)'
;GAQGVCKSVTTACASANDAIGEAFREIKFGLHDVVLAGGAEASITKIGIGGFNALTALSTTEDPERSSIPFDKDRSGFVLGEGAGVVVLEELEHARTRGAKIYAELAGYGATGDAYHITSPAEDGSGAAKAMELAMEEGGIEPSQVDYINAHGTSTHHNDLFETRANQTGSWRCGKRCCDQLDKIHDRPSARCGRRCGIYHLCEDNPGQLHPSDSRN
;
A
#
# COMPACT_ATOMS: atom_id res chain seq x y z
N GLY A 1 -2.31 -29.93 -5.33
CA GLY A 1 -1.59 -28.68 -5.42
C GLY A 1 -2.27 -27.73 -6.41
N ALA A 2 -1.95 -26.44 -6.36
CA ALA A 2 -2.47 -25.46 -7.32
C ALA A 2 -2.00 -25.78 -8.74
N GLN A 3 -2.92 -25.75 -9.70
CA GLN A 3 -2.66 -26.11 -11.11
C GLN A 3 -3.08 -25.00 -12.08
N GLY A 4 -3.52 -23.85 -11.56
CA GLY A 4 -3.90 -22.69 -12.34
C GLY A 4 -2.70 -21.90 -12.87
N VAL A 5 -2.97 -20.66 -13.30
CA VAL A 5 -1.95 -19.75 -13.82
C VAL A 5 -0.88 -19.46 -12.76
N CYS A 6 0.38 -19.52 -13.18
CA CYS A 6 1.52 -19.07 -12.38
C CYS A 6 2.27 -18.00 -13.17
N LYS A 7 2.25 -16.76 -12.69
CA LYS A 7 2.88 -15.62 -13.37
C LYS A 7 3.60 -14.72 -12.39
N SER A 8 4.55 -13.95 -12.89
CA SER A 8 5.24 -12.89 -12.16
C SER A 8 4.72 -11.54 -12.61
N VAL A 9 4.43 -10.69 -11.65
CA VAL A 9 4.06 -9.28 -11.88
C VAL A 9 5.24 -8.41 -11.48
N THR A 10 5.65 -7.49 -12.35
CA THR A 10 6.82 -6.65 -12.13
C THR A 10 6.47 -5.19 -12.44
N THR A 11 6.12 -4.45 -11.42
CA THR A 11 5.74 -3.02 -11.47
C THR A 11 6.44 -2.25 -10.35
N ALA A 12 7.73 -2.54 -10.14
CA ALA A 12 8.55 -1.93 -9.10
C ALA A 12 7.89 -2.04 -7.71
N CYS A 13 7.76 -0.95 -6.96
CA CYS A 13 7.19 -0.94 -5.62
C CYS A 13 5.70 -1.36 -5.58
N ALA A 14 4.99 -1.28 -6.71
CA ALA A 14 3.58 -1.68 -6.83
C ALA A 14 3.39 -3.18 -7.12
N SER A 15 4.47 -3.95 -7.37
CA SER A 15 4.37 -5.35 -7.86
C SER A 15 3.47 -6.23 -6.98
N ALA A 16 3.58 -6.12 -5.66
CA ALA A 16 2.74 -6.91 -4.75
C ALA A 16 1.26 -6.49 -4.81
N ASN A 17 0.99 -5.18 -4.87
CA ASN A 17 -0.38 -4.66 -4.99
C ASN A 17 -0.99 -5.07 -6.33
N ASP A 18 -0.24 -4.98 -7.41
CA ASP A 18 -0.71 -5.36 -8.74
C ASP A 18 -0.95 -6.88 -8.82
N ALA A 19 -0.08 -7.70 -8.22
CA ALA A 19 -0.29 -9.14 -8.14
C ALA A 19 -1.58 -9.49 -7.39
N ILE A 20 -1.87 -8.79 -6.28
CA ILE A 20 -3.10 -8.96 -5.50
C ILE A 20 -4.30 -8.45 -6.30
N GLY A 21 -4.18 -7.30 -6.96
CA GLY A 21 -5.24 -6.72 -7.77
C GLY A 21 -5.61 -7.58 -8.99
N GLU A 22 -4.62 -8.16 -9.65
CA GLU A 22 -4.87 -9.12 -10.74
C GLU A 22 -5.54 -10.40 -10.22
N ALA A 23 -5.08 -10.95 -9.11
CA ALA A 23 -5.70 -12.11 -8.48
C ALA A 23 -7.16 -11.84 -8.06
N PHE A 24 -7.44 -10.65 -7.53
CA PHE A 24 -8.79 -10.20 -7.23
C PHE A 24 -9.68 -10.21 -8.47
N ARG A 25 -9.20 -9.66 -9.59
CA ARG A 25 -9.95 -9.65 -10.84
C ARG A 25 -10.18 -11.05 -11.40
N GLU A 26 -9.20 -11.93 -11.33
CA GLU A 26 -9.38 -13.32 -11.76
C GLU A 26 -10.48 -14.03 -10.97
N ILE A 27 -10.57 -13.83 -9.66
CA ILE A 27 -11.65 -14.36 -8.83
C ILE A 27 -12.99 -13.67 -9.15
N LYS A 28 -12.98 -12.34 -9.22
CA LYS A 28 -14.19 -11.55 -9.50
C LYS A 28 -14.84 -11.93 -10.85
N PHE A 29 -14.03 -12.27 -11.84
CA PHE A 29 -14.51 -12.73 -13.15
C PHE A 29 -14.82 -14.25 -13.22
N GLY A 30 -14.70 -14.96 -12.10
CA GLY A 30 -15.01 -16.39 -12.02
C GLY A 30 -14.02 -17.29 -12.76
N LEU A 31 -12.78 -16.83 -12.95
CA LEU A 31 -11.74 -17.63 -13.59
C LEU A 31 -11.10 -18.61 -12.60
N HIS A 32 -11.06 -18.25 -11.34
CA HIS A 32 -10.50 -19.06 -10.24
C HIS A 32 -11.28 -18.82 -8.95
N ASP A 33 -11.40 -19.86 -8.12
CA ASP A 33 -12.01 -19.75 -6.79
C ASP A 33 -10.99 -19.32 -5.73
N VAL A 34 -9.72 -19.71 -5.89
CA VAL A 34 -8.65 -19.43 -4.92
C VAL A 34 -7.36 -19.06 -5.65
N VAL A 35 -6.74 -17.95 -5.26
CA VAL A 35 -5.47 -17.48 -5.81
C VAL A 35 -4.52 -17.07 -4.68
N LEU A 36 -3.26 -17.50 -4.78
CA LEU A 36 -2.18 -17.03 -3.92
C LEU A 36 -1.50 -15.83 -4.60
N ALA A 37 -1.44 -14.70 -3.93
CA ALA A 37 -0.84 -13.48 -4.47
C ALA A 37 -0.03 -12.74 -3.40
N GLY A 38 0.98 -12.00 -3.83
CA GLY A 38 1.82 -11.22 -2.92
C GLY A 38 3.11 -10.80 -3.57
N GLY A 39 4.10 -10.46 -2.73
CA GLY A 39 5.41 -10.06 -3.18
C GLY A 39 6.52 -10.52 -2.25
N ALA A 40 7.72 -10.55 -2.78
CA ALA A 40 8.95 -10.81 -2.05
C ALA A 40 10.07 -9.93 -2.59
N GLU A 41 10.90 -9.44 -1.70
CA GLU A 41 12.06 -8.63 -2.04
C GLU A 41 13.26 -9.01 -1.18
N ALA A 42 14.42 -9.20 -1.82
CA ALA A 42 15.70 -9.50 -1.18
C ALA A 42 16.82 -8.77 -1.95
N SER A 43 16.75 -7.44 -1.97
CA SER A 43 17.63 -6.58 -2.78
C SER A 43 18.76 -5.92 -2.01
N ILE A 44 19.02 -6.28 -0.74
CA ILE A 44 20.16 -5.77 0.03
C ILE A 44 21.47 -6.40 -0.48
N THR A 45 21.84 -6.00 -1.67
CA THR A 45 23.07 -6.41 -2.35
C THR A 45 23.90 -5.19 -2.70
N LYS A 46 25.19 -5.38 -3.01
CA LYS A 46 26.07 -4.28 -3.44
C LYS A 46 25.51 -3.55 -4.67
N ILE A 47 24.90 -4.28 -5.61
CA ILE A 47 24.30 -3.71 -6.82
C ILE A 47 23.00 -2.98 -6.48
N GLY A 48 22.14 -3.57 -5.65
CA GLY A 48 20.88 -2.94 -5.21
C GLY A 48 21.14 -1.64 -4.47
N ILE A 49 22.00 -1.67 -3.45
CA ILE A 49 22.38 -0.47 -2.69
C ILE A 49 23.05 0.57 -3.60
N GLY A 50 23.99 0.14 -4.46
CA GLY A 50 24.68 1.03 -5.40
C GLY A 50 23.72 1.70 -6.39
N GLY A 51 22.75 0.97 -6.91
CA GLY A 51 21.74 1.51 -7.82
C GLY A 51 20.86 2.59 -7.17
N PHE A 52 20.31 2.31 -5.99
CA PHE A 52 19.50 3.28 -5.26
C PHE A 52 20.31 4.46 -4.71
N ASN A 53 21.58 4.24 -4.36
CA ASN A 53 22.49 5.33 -3.98
C ASN A 53 22.79 6.26 -5.18
N ALA A 54 22.96 5.71 -6.37
CA ALA A 54 23.14 6.51 -7.59
C ALA A 54 21.92 7.37 -7.93
N LEU A 55 20.71 6.95 -7.51
CA LEU A 55 19.47 7.73 -7.59
C LEU A 55 19.32 8.75 -6.46
N THR A 56 20.25 8.83 -5.50
CA THR A 56 20.18 9.67 -4.30
C THR A 56 18.88 9.46 -3.50
N ALA A 57 18.36 8.22 -3.51
CA ALA A 57 17.07 7.88 -2.93
C ALA A 57 17.17 7.31 -1.51
N LEU A 58 18.38 6.86 -1.11
CA LEU A 58 18.60 6.29 0.22
C LEU A 58 18.80 7.36 1.28
N SER A 59 18.37 7.04 2.50
CA SER A 59 18.58 7.90 3.67
C SER A 59 20.08 8.08 3.94
N THR A 60 20.47 9.32 4.24
CA THR A 60 21.85 9.72 4.51
C THR A 60 22.09 10.02 5.98
N THR A 61 21.08 9.84 6.85
CA THR A 61 21.25 10.07 8.29
C THR A 61 22.09 8.96 8.92
N GLU A 62 22.92 9.33 9.89
CA GLU A 62 23.70 8.40 10.70
C GLU A 62 22.91 7.87 11.91
N ASP A 63 21.77 8.47 12.23
CA ASP A 63 20.90 8.03 13.33
C ASP A 63 19.93 6.93 12.84
N PRO A 64 20.10 5.67 13.28
CA PRO A 64 19.24 4.57 12.88
C PRO A 64 17.76 4.78 13.23
N GLU A 65 17.45 5.50 14.31
CA GLU A 65 16.10 5.76 14.77
C GLU A 65 15.39 6.82 13.88
N ARG A 66 16.17 7.58 13.12
CA ARG A 66 15.66 8.61 12.19
C ARG A 66 15.94 8.31 10.72
N SER A 67 16.43 7.11 10.42
CA SER A 67 16.79 6.75 9.04
C SER A 67 15.57 6.53 8.13
N SER A 68 14.41 6.17 8.69
CA SER A 68 13.14 6.02 7.97
C SER A 68 12.05 6.75 8.74
N ILE A 69 11.75 7.98 8.35
CA ILE A 69 10.81 8.90 9.00
C ILE A 69 9.83 9.49 7.96
N PRO A 70 8.93 8.65 7.37
CA PRO A 70 7.98 9.11 6.37
C PRO A 70 7.19 10.33 6.85
N PHE A 71 6.97 11.28 5.96
CA PHE A 71 6.24 12.54 6.16
C PHE A 71 6.89 13.52 7.15
N ASP A 72 8.01 13.17 7.79
CA ASP A 72 8.76 14.11 8.65
C ASP A 72 9.48 15.17 7.79
N LYS A 73 9.61 16.39 8.31
CA LYS A 73 10.29 17.47 7.60
C LYS A 73 11.78 17.20 7.37
N ASP A 74 12.41 16.43 8.25
CA ASP A 74 13.85 16.12 8.23
C ASP A 74 14.14 14.79 7.50
N ARG A 75 13.16 14.21 6.81
CA ARG A 75 13.34 12.98 6.03
C ARG A 75 14.38 13.16 4.93
N SER A 76 15.19 12.15 4.70
CA SER A 76 16.31 12.23 3.75
C SER A 76 16.32 11.14 2.68
N GLY A 77 15.42 10.18 2.74
CA GLY A 77 15.36 9.05 1.83
C GLY A 77 14.83 7.79 2.52
N PHE A 78 14.81 6.68 1.81
CA PHE A 78 14.33 5.42 2.35
C PHE A 78 15.46 4.50 2.78
N VAL A 79 15.13 3.49 3.57
CA VAL A 79 16.03 2.40 3.98
C VAL A 79 15.59 1.13 3.26
N LEU A 80 16.51 0.47 2.56
CA LEU A 80 16.26 -0.82 1.92
C LEU A 80 15.86 -1.86 2.98
N GLY A 81 14.73 -2.52 2.73
CA GLY A 81 14.25 -3.65 3.52
C GLY A 81 14.18 -4.91 2.67
N GLU A 82 14.13 -6.05 3.32
CA GLU A 82 13.86 -7.35 2.71
C GLU A 82 12.67 -8.01 3.40
N GLY A 83 11.93 -8.79 2.67
CA GLY A 83 10.80 -9.50 3.22
C GLY A 83 9.92 -10.15 2.16
N ALA A 84 8.93 -10.89 2.61
CA ALA A 84 7.91 -11.48 1.76
C ALA A 84 6.56 -11.48 2.47
N GLY A 85 5.50 -11.32 1.69
CA GLY A 85 4.14 -11.43 2.15
C GLY A 85 3.26 -12.05 1.06
N VAL A 86 2.49 -13.07 1.43
CA VAL A 86 1.56 -13.73 0.51
C VAL A 86 0.21 -13.81 1.18
N VAL A 87 -0.83 -13.47 0.44
CA VAL A 87 -2.23 -13.60 0.86
C VAL A 87 -2.92 -14.68 0.06
N VAL A 88 -3.91 -15.32 0.67
CA VAL A 88 -4.83 -16.23 0.02
C VAL A 88 -6.10 -15.44 -0.27
N LEU A 89 -6.36 -15.18 -1.55
CA LEU A 89 -7.63 -14.62 -2.00
C LEU A 89 -8.56 -15.78 -2.37
N GLU A 90 -9.81 -15.66 -1.98
CA GLU A 90 -10.80 -16.72 -2.17
C GLU A 90 -12.17 -16.11 -2.43
N GLU A 91 -12.93 -16.73 -3.32
CA GLU A 91 -14.31 -16.35 -3.59
C GLU A 91 -15.15 -16.50 -2.31
N LEU A 92 -16.04 -15.57 -2.05
CA LEU A 92 -16.73 -15.44 -0.77
C LEU A 92 -17.59 -16.66 -0.43
N GLU A 93 -18.39 -17.14 -1.37
CA GLU A 93 -19.27 -18.29 -1.11
C GLU A 93 -18.49 -19.62 -1.04
N HIS A 94 -17.40 -19.72 -1.79
CA HIS A 94 -16.45 -20.83 -1.65
C HIS A 94 -15.84 -20.86 -0.24
N ALA A 95 -15.38 -19.72 0.26
CA ALA A 95 -14.83 -19.59 1.61
C ALA A 95 -15.86 -19.91 2.69
N ARG A 96 -17.09 -19.40 2.57
CA ARG A 96 -18.20 -19.65 3.50
C ARG A 96 -18.59 -21.11 3.55
N THR A 97 -18.70 -21.75 2.37
CA THR A 97 -19.14 -23.15 2.25
C THR A 97 -18.19 -24.11 2.98
N ARG A 98 -16.88 -23.85 2.94
CA ARG A 98 -15.89 -24.67 3.67
C ARG A 98 -15.64 -24.23 5.11
N GLY A 99 -16.32 -23.19 5.59
CA GLY A 99 -16.15 -22.65 6.95
C GLY A 99 -14.81 -21.96 7.16
N ALA A 100 -14.26 -21.30 6.13
CA ALA A 100 -12.99 -20.58 6.24
C ALA A 100 -13.09 -19.40 7.21
N LYS A 101 -12.00 -19.11 7.90
CA LYS A 101 -11.85 -17.83 8.60
C LYS A 101 -11.60 -16.74 7.58
N ILE A 102 -12.54 -15.81 7.48
CA ILE A 102 -12.42 -14.62 6.64
C ILE A 102 -11.83 -13.50 7.48
N TYR A 103 -10.74 -12.89 7.03
CA TYR A 103 -10.06 -11.80 7.74
C TYR A 103 -10.52 -10.43 7.26
N ALA A 104 -10.77 -10.29 5.96
CA ALA A 104 -11.22 -9.05 5.33
C ALA A 104 -11.80 -9.36 3.95
N GLU A 105 -12.54 -8.43 3.40
CA GLU A 105 -12.98 -8.41 2.01
C GLU A 105 -12.07 -7.46 1.21
N LEU A 106 -11.62 -7.92 0.03
CA LEU A 106 -10.97 -7.06 -0.96
C LEU A 106 -12.05 -6.55 -1.91
N ALA A 107 -12.42 -5.28 -1.76
CA ALA A 107 -13.58 -4.71 -2.42
C ALA A 107 -13.26 -4.14 -3.82
N GLY A 108 -12.07 -3.57 -4.00
CA GLY A 108 -11.71 -2.94 -5.26
C GLY A 108 -10.21 -2.79 -5.45
N TYR A 109 -9.81 -2.56 -6.70
CA TYR A 109 -8.43 -2.36 -7.12
C TYR A 109 -8.33 -1.25 -8.17
N GLY A 110 -7.35 -0.35 -8.00
CA GLY A 110 -7.04 0.71 -8.95
C GLY A 110 -5.56 0.79 -9.25
N ALA A 111 -5.23 0.90 -10.53
CA ALA A 111 -3.86 1.11 -11.01
C ALA A 111 -3.84 2.20 -12.08
N THR A 112 -2.80 3.02 -12.06
CA THR A 112 -2.59 4.13 -12.99
C THR A 112 -1.12 4.27 -13.32
N GLY A 113 -0.83 4.97 -14.41
CA GLY A 113 0.51 5.43 -14.74
C GLY A 113 0.49 6.94 -14.93
N ASP A 114 1.47 7.64 -14.36
CA ASP A 114 1.50 9.11 -14.37
C ASP A 114 1.83 9.69 -15.76
N ALA A 115 2.53 8.92 -16.62
CA ALA A 115 3.05 9.40 -17.90
C ALA A 115 3.83 10.74 -17.79
N TYR A 116 4.50 10.94 -16.66
CA TYR A 116 5.17 12.19 -16.29
C TYR A 116 6.70 12.07 -16.34
N HIS A 117 7.27 11.18 -15.53
CA HIS A 117 8.71 11.00 -15.40
C HIS A 117 9.03 9.52 -15.16
N ILE A 118 10.27 9.11 -15.47
CA ILE A 118 10.68 7.70 -15.39
C ILE A 118 10.69 7.16 -13.95
N THR A 119 10.97 8.01 -12.95
CA THR A 119 11.07 7.61 -11.53
C THR A 119 10.32 8.52 -10.56
N SER A 120 10.03 9.77 -10.95
CA SER A 120 9.36 10.74 -10.09
C SER A 120 7.85 10.73 -10.31
N PRO A 121 7.03 10.67 -9.27
CA PRO A 121 5.59 10.82 -9.41
C PRO A 121 5.22 12.23 -9.90
N ALA A 122 4.02 12.39 -10.46
CA ALA A 122 3.47 13.67 -10.85
C ALA A 122 3.35 14.60 -9.64
N GLU A 123 3.79 15.85 -9.79
CA GLU A 123 3.88 16.80 -8.67
C GLU A 123 2.53 17.14 -8.03
N ASP A 124 1.46 17.04 -8.79
CA ASP A 124 0.09 17.27 -8.32
C ASP A 124 -0.52 16.05 -7.60
N GLY A 125 0.15 14.87 -7.65
CA GLY A 125 -0.34 13.63 -7.07
C GLY A 125 -1.54 13.01 -7.81
N SER A 126 -1.85 13.48 -9.02
CA SER A 126 -3.05 13.08 -9.76
C SER A 126 -3.11 11.59 -10.08
N GLY A 127 -1.97 10.96 -10.38
CA GLY A 127 -1.91 9.52 -10.66
C GLY A 127 -2.31 8.67 -9.46
N ALA A 128 -1.73 8.94 -8.29
CA ALA A 128 -2.07 8.24 -7.05
C ALA A 128 -3.53 8.51 -6.63
N ALA A 129 -3.99 9.77 -6.74
CA ALA A 129 -5.39 10.11 -6.47
C ALA A 129 -6.34 9.31 -7.37
N LYS A 130 -6.03 9.21 -8.66
CA LYS A 130 -6.86 8.45 -9.60
C LYS A 130 -6.86 6.95 -9.34
N ALA A 131 -5.74 6.37 -8.90
CA ALA A 131 -5.69 4.97 -8.50
C ALA A 131 -6.62 4.69 -7.30
N MET A 132 -6.63 5.58 -6.31
CA MET A 132 -7.55 5.48 -5.17
C MET A 132 -9.01 5.64 -5.58
N GLU A 133 -9.33 6.60 -6.45
CA GLU A 133 -10.68 6.78 -7.01
C GLU A 133 -11.17 5.51 -7.71
N LEU A 134 -10.34 4.92 -8.57
CA LEU A 134 -10.68 3.69 -9.29
C LEU A 134 -10.93 2.51 -8.35
N ALA A 135 -10.12 2.37 -7.30
CA ALA A 135 -10.32 1.31 -6.32
C ALA A 135 -11.64 1.49 -5.54
N MET A 136 -11.96 2.70 -5.14
CA MET A 136 -13.23 3.02 -4.46
C MET A 136 -14.42 2.84 -5.40
N GLU A 137 -14.32 3.31 -6.65
CA GLU A 137 -15.36 3.13 -7.67
C GLU A 137 -15.64 1.66 -7.93
N GLU A 138 -14.60 0.83 -8.08
CA GLU A 138 -14.75 -0.62 -8.27
C GLU A 138 -15.38 -1.30 -7.04
N GLY A 139 -15.07 -0.82 -5.84
CA GLY A 139 -15.62 -1.33 -4.58
C GLY A 139 -17.00 -0.77 -4.21
N GLY A 140 -17.50 0.24 -4.93
CA GLY A 140 -18.74 0.93 -4.57
C GLY A 140 -18.63 1.67 -3.23
N ILE A 141 -17.44 2.20 -2.90
CA ILE A 141 -17.12 2.80 -1.61
C ILE A 141 -17.00 4.31 -1.77
N GLU A 142 -17.70 5.04 -0.89
CA GLU A 142 -17.59 6.49 -0.83
C GLU A 142 -16.34 6.92 -0.05
N PRO A 143 -15.69 8.04 -0.41
CA PRO A 143 -14.52 8.54 0.30
C PRO A 143 -14.72 8.75 1.81
N SER A 144 -15.93 9.05 2.23
CA SER A 144 -16.30 9.23 3.64
C SER A 144 -16.27 7.93 4.47
N GLN A 145 -16.24 6.78 3.80
CA GLN A 145 -16.19 5.45 4.40
C GLN A 145 -14.75 4.96 4.60
N VAL A 146 -13.75 5.71 4.08
CA VAL A 146 -12.34 5.39 4.25
C VAL A 146 -11.85 5.86 5.61
N ASP A 147 -11.54 4.92 6.49
CA ASP A 147 -11.06 5.20 7.85
C ASP A 147 -9.53 5.22 7.96
N TYR A 148 -8.82 4.53 7.05
CA TYR A 148 -7.37 4.39 7.11
C TYR A 148 -6.74 4.27 5.72
N ILE A 149 -5.62 4.97 5.51
CA ILE A 149 -4.76 4.83 4.34
C ILE A 149 -3.39 4.33 4.81
N ASN A 150 -2.96 3.20 4.28
CA ASN A 150 -1.59 2.76 4.43
C ASN A 150 -0.77 3.33 3.28
N ALA A 151 -0.16 4.47 3.52
CA ALA A 151 0.59 5.21 2.52
C ALA A 151 1.84 4.45 2.04
N HIS A 152 2.31 4.77 0.84
CA HIS A 152 3.62 4.33 0.36
C HIS A 152 4.71 4.84 1.28
N GLY A 153 4.70 6.14 1.63
CA GLY A 153 5.47 6.71 2.73
C GLY A 153 6.94 6.33 2.70
N THR A 154 7.62 6.58 1.59
CA THR A 154 9.01 6.15 1.38
C THR A 154 10.04 6.92 2.20
N SER A 155 9.66 8.00 2.88
CA SER A 155 10.60 8.92 3.52
C SER A 155 11.48 9.69 2.52
N THR A 156 11.15 9.66 1.24
CA THR A 156 11.77 10.54 0.24
C THR A 156 11.03 11.87 0.18
N HIS A 157 11.78 12.93 -0.17
CA HIS A 157 11.21 14.28 -0.17
C HIS A 157 10.00 14.41 -1.10
N HIS A 158 10.13 13.94 -2.35
CA HIS A 158 9.11 14.10 -3.37
C HIS A 158 7.92 13.16 -3.17
N ASN A 159 8.16 11.87 -2.92
CA ASN A 159 7.06 10.93 -2.76
C ASN A 159 6.10 11.34 -1.66
N ASP A 160 6.62 11.62 -0.45
CA ASP A 160 5.77 11.93 0.70
C ASP A 160 4.98 13.23 0.49
N LEU A 161 5.60 14.23 -0.17
CA LEU A 161 4.92 15.47 -0.52
C LEU A 161 3.79 15.24 -1.53
N PHE A 162 4.05 14.49 -2.60
CA PHE A 162 3.08 14.30 -3.68
C PHE A 162 1.98 13.31 -3.27
N GLU A 163 2.31 12.30 -2.47
CA GLU A 163 1.33 11.41 -1.86
C GLU A 163 0.40 12.17 -0.90
N THR A 164 0.93 13.10 -0.11
CA THR A 164 0.11 14.00 0.72
C THR A 164 -0.84 14.83 -0.14
N ARG A 165 -0.36 15.37 -1.26
CA ARG A 165 -1.23 16.09 -2.21
C ARG A 165 -2.31 15.18 -2.78
N ALA A 166 -1.96 13.96 -3.21
CA ALA A 166 -2.92 12.98 -3.71
C ALA A 166 -4.04 12.71 -2.70
N ASN A 167 -3.69 12.61 -1.41
CA ASN A 167 -4.65 12.40 -0.34
C ASN A 167 -5.54 13.62 -0.04
N GLN A 168 -5.15 14.81 -0.47
CA GLN A 168 -5.85 16.08 -0.22
C GLN A 168 -6.57 16.65 -1.48
N THR A 169 -6.12 16.24 -2.68
CA THR A 169 -6.64 16.75 -3.95
C THR A 169 -7.58 15.74 -4.60
N GLY A 170 -8.65 16.20 -5.19
CA GLY A 170 -9.55 15.39 -5.99
C GLY A 170 -10.98 15.43 -5.52
N SER A 171 -11.83 14.71 -6.21
CA SER A 171 -13.23 14.50 -5.87
C SER A 171 -13.41 13.73 -4.56
N TRP A 172 -12.34 13.09 -4.06
CA TRP A 172 -12.36 12.43 -2.78
C TRP A 172 -11.54 13.23 -1.74
N ARG A 173 -12.20 13.56 -0.67
CA ARG A 173 -11.52 14.00 0.55
C ARG A 173 -11.70 12.86 1.54
N CYS A 174 -10.60 12.22 1.90
CA CYS A 174 -10.56 11.30 3.03
C CYS A 174 -11.41 11.86 4.17
N GLY A 175 -12.24 11.05 4.80
CA GLY A 175 -13.03 11.45 5.96
C GLY A 175 -12.12 12.08 7.03
N LYS A 176 -12.67 12.99 7.82
CA LYS A 176 -11.94 13.76 8.85
C LYS A 176 -10.91 12.94 9.66
N ARG A 177 -11.20 11.66 9.95
CA ARG A 177 -10.30 10.78 10.71
C ARG A 177 -9.02 10.41 9.99
N CYS A 178 -9.08 10.24 8.69
CA CYS A 178 -7.92 9.87 7.86
C CYS A 178 -6.99 11.08 7.68
N CYS A 179 -7.54 12.26 7.39
CA CYS A 179 -6.79 13.52 7.30
C CYS A 179 -6.18 13.91 8.64
N ASP A 180 -6.89 13.72 9.76
CA ASP A 180 -6.39 13.99 11.11
C ASP A 180 -5.19 13.12 11.49
N GLN A 181 -5.01 11.95 10.88
CA GLN A 181 -3.81 11.14 11.08
C GLN A 181 -2.62 11.66 10.28
N LEU A 182 -2.84 12.10 9.04
CA LEU A 182 -1.79 12.72 8.22
C LEU A 182 -1.35 14.08 8.79
N ASP A 183 -2.28 14.91 9.25
CA ASP A 183 -1.98 16.20 9.88
C ASP A 183 -1.24 16.04 11.22
N LYS A 184 -1.57 14.99 12.00
CA LYS A 184 -0.86 14.69 13.25
C LYS A 184 0.57 14.16 13.04
N ILE A 185 0.86 13.57 11.88
CA ILE A 185 2.21 13.16 11.51
C ILE A 185 3.05 14.40 11.18
N HIS A 186 2.47 15.40 10.54
CA HIS A 186 3.16 16.67 10.23
C HIS A 186 3.56 17.48 11.46
N ASP A 187 2.76 17.42 12.53
CA ASP A 187 2.96 18.23 13.75
C ASP A 187 3.73 17.51 14.87
N ARG A 188 4.06 16.22 14.71
CA ARG A 188 4.77 15.45 15.75
C ARG A 188 6.11 14.92 15.25
N PRO A 189 7.26 15.45 15.75
CA PRO A 189 8.59 14.96 15.38
C PRO A 189 8.91 13.51 15.79
N SER A 190 8.00 12.79 16.42
CA SER A 190 8.26 11.46 17.00
C SER A 190 7.17 10.41 16.78
N ALA A 191 6.25 10.60 15.84
CA ALA A 191 5.27 9.57 15.53
C ALA A 191 5.97 8.38 14.84
N ARG A 192 6.22 7.33 15.60
CA ARG A 192 6.71 6.03 15.07
C ARG A 192 5.63 5.45 14.17
N CYS A 193 5.78 5.63 12.87
CA CYS A 193 5.02 4.86 11.90
C CYS A 193 5.55 3.42 11.94
N GLY A 194 4.77 2.51 12.53
CA GLY A 194 5.16 1.10 12.63
C GLY A 194 5.31 0.48 11.24
N ARG A 195 6.46 -0.16 11.03
CA ARG A 195 6.80 -0.91 9.82
C ARG A 195 5.73 -1.95 9.50
N ARG A 196 4.91 -1.72 8.49
CA ARG A 196 4.10 -2.77 7.86
C ARG A 196 3.98 -2.46 6.37
N CYS A 197 4.29 -3.45 5.53
CA CYS A 197 4.06 -3.42 4.09
C CYS A 197 2.61 -3.04 3.79
N GLY A 198 2.44 -2.08 2.87
CA GLY A 198 1.15 -1.52 2.56
C GLY A 198 0.26 -2.47 1.75
N ILE A 199 -0.87 -2.81 2.34
CA ILE A 199 -2.05 -3.28 1.62
C ILE A 199 -3.13 -2.24 1.94
N TYR A 200 -3.77 -1.67 0.94
CA TYR A 200 -4.90 -0.78 1.15
C TYR A 200 -6.07 -1.60 1.70
N HIS A 201 -6.39 -1.42 2.99
CA HIS A 201 -7.56 -2.03 3.62
C HIS A 201 -8.69 -1.01 3.66
N LEU A 202 -9.77 -1.32 2.98
CA LEU A 202 -11.07 -0.72 3.22
C LEU A 202 -11.79 -1.66 4.21
N CYS A 203 -12.07 -1.19 5.41
CA CYS A 203 -12.80 -1.96 6.41
C CYS A 203 -14.24 -1.45 6.52
N GLU A 204 -15.22 -2.30 6.26
CA GLU A 204 -16.58 -2.11 6.77
C GLU A 204 -16.68 -2.56 8.23
N ASP A 205 -17.52 -1.89 9.02
CA ASP A 205 -17.81 -2.23 10.41
C ASP A 205 -18.39 -3.65 10.50
N ASN A 206 -17.56 -4.60 10.90
CA ASN A 206 -18.01 -5.95 11.25
C ASN A 206 -17.68 -6.19 12.73
N PRO A 207 -18.67 -6.56 13.59
CA PRO A 207 -18.48 -6.70 15.05
C PRO A 207 -17.62 -7.91 15.47
N GLY A 208 -16.47 -8.09 14.82
CA GLY A 208 -15.47 -9.12 15.07
C GLY A 208 -14.05 -8.66 14.73
N GLN A 209 -13.84 -7.39 14.50
CA GLN A 209 -12.54 -6.85 14.08
C GLN A 209 -11.50 -6.88 15.19
N LEU A 210 -10.35 -7.46 14.88
CA LEU A 210 -9.14 -7.37 15.68
C LEU A 210 -8.58 -5.94 15.62
N HIS A 211 -8.63 -5.24 16.73
CA HIS A 211 -7.91 -3.97 16.91
C HIS A 211 -6.39 -4.21 16.81
N PRO A 212 -5.60 -3.25 16.26
CA PRO A 212 -4.14 -3.35 16.18
C PRO A 212 -3.44 -3.48 17.56
N SER A 213 -4.18 -3.37 18.65
CA SER A 213 -3.69 -3.52 20.02
C SER A 213 -3.56 -4.98 20.51
N ASP A 214 -4.09 -5.98 19.79
CA ASP A 214 -4.12 -7.37 20.24
C ASP A 214 -2.94 -8.23 19.79
N SER A 215 -1.93 -7.65 19.16
CA SER A 215 -0.70 -8.34 18.80
C SER A 215 0.43 -8.15 19.83
N ARG A 216 0.09 -8.25 21.14
CA ARG A 216 1.08 -8.45 22.19
C ARG A 216 0.79 -9.79 22.87
N ASN A 217 1.42 -10.83 22.33
CA ASN A 217 1.98 -12.00 23.01
C ASN A 217 2.86 -12.74 22.01
#